data_338a355eebfa1bb8e4fe5268ae93ccd1
#
_entry.id   338a355eebfa1bb8e4fe5268ae93ccd1
#
_cell.length_a   1.000
_cell.length_b   1.000
_cell.length_c   1.000
_cell.angle_alpha   90.00
_cell.angle_beta   90.00
_cell.angle_gamma   90.00
#
_symmetry.space_group_name_H-M   'P 1'
#
loop_
_entity.id
_entity.type
_entity.pdbx_description
1 polymer ?
#
loop_
_entity_poly.entity_id
_entity_poly.type
_entity_poly.pdbx_seq_one_letter_code
_entity_poly.pdbx_strand_id
1 'polypeptide(L)'
;MFRLIGVLWFALLGANSALAHPHIWVDVQYQAVVDMPAIETLNATWSWDVFTSLSLLEAYDENADGKFTGNERAQLLEGLQNLKKDDYFVQLKVADETLKPASVTISDLGMKDKMLWMTLKVTLPAPVNLETTKLTMAFGDPEYYFAMVPLEVGLLELSGSLAESCTPMEQDAKELGIETWVALSCQP
;
A
#
# COMPACT_ATOMS: atom_id res chain seq x y z
N MET A 1 31.81 12.41 64.77
CA MET A 1 30.75 11.62 64.17
C MET A 1 30.12 12.42 63.02
N PHE A 2 30.63 12.31 61.82
CA PHE A 2 30.08 12.98 60.65
C PHE A 2 29.31 11.92 59.81
N ARG A 3 28.00 12.12 59.70
CA ARG A 3 27.13 11.30 58.79
C ARG A 3 27.18 11.89 57.39
N LEU A 4 27.81 11.18 56.46
CA LEU A 4 27.73 11.42 55.02
C LEU A 4 26.37 10.94 54.51
N ILE A 5 25.50 11.88 54.11
CA ILE A 5 24.26 11.60 53.39
C ILE A 5 24.63 11.55 51.90
N GLY A 6 24.69 10.33 51.35
CA GLY A 6 24.86 10.12 49.91
C GLY A 6 23.55 10.44 49.19
N VAL A 7 23.56 11.50 48.40
CA VAL A 7 22.46 11.82 47.49
C VAL A 7 22.60 10.93 46.26
N LEU A 8 21.75 9.91 46.17
CA LEU A 8 21.63 9.04 45.00
C LEU A 8 20.87 9.81 43.88
N TRP A 9 21.60 10.38 42.95
CA TRP A 9 21.02 10.93 41.75
C TRP A 9 20.54 9.78 40.85
N PHE A 10 19.23 9.51 40.87
CA PHE A 10 18.57 8.67 39.89
C PHE A 10 18.47 9.49 38.60
N ALA A 11 19.42 9.26 37.67
CA ALA A 11 19.29 9.74 36.32
C ALA A 11 18.13 8.96 35.67
N LEU A 12 16.94 9.58 35.60
CA LEU A 12 15.87 9.16 34.71
C LEU A 12 16.38 9.35 33.26
N LEU A 13 16.98 8.32 32.71
CA LEU A 13 17.16 8.21 31.29
C LEU A 13 15.75 8.09 30.68
N GLY A 14 15.23 9.21 30.19
CA GLY A 14 14.05 9.24 29.39
C GLY A 14 14.28 8.30 28.20
N ALA A 15 13.63 7.16 28.22
CA ALA A 15 13.54 6.30 27.03
C ALA A 15 12.77 7.10 25.98
N ASN A 16 13.49 7.81 25.11
CA ASN A 16 12.92 8.23 23.85
C ASN A 16 12.52 6.95 23.14
N SER A 17 11.22 6.74 22.94
CA SER A 17 10.72 5.73 22.05
C SER A 17 11.34 6.04 20.70
N ALA A 18 12.39 5.31 20.33
CA ALA A 18 12.88 5.32 18.97
C ALA A 18 11.72 4.80 18.13
N LEU A 19 11.08 5.68 17.37
CA LEU A 19 10.13 5.29 16.34
C LEU A 19 10.95 4.59 15.26
N ALA A 20 11.13 3.28 15.43
CA ALA A 20 11.88 2.42 14.50
C ALA A 20 10.94 1.96 13.35
N HIS A 21 10.15 2.85 12.81
CA HIS A 21 9.23 2.62 11.71
C HIS A 21 9.61 3.53 10.52
N PRO A 22 9.35 3.07 9.27
CA PRO A 22 8.78 1.79 8.83
C PRO A 22 9.82 0.65 8.80
N HIS A 23 9.33 -0.60 8.78
CA HIS A 23 10.17 -1.80 8.65
C HIS A 23 10.17 -2.37 7.23
N ILE A 24 9.14 -2.10 6.44
CA ILE A 24 8.93 -2.60 5.09
C ILE A 24 8.62 -1.43 4.17
N TRP A 25 9.33 -1.33 3.03
CA TRP A 25 9.04 -0.36 1.97
C TRP A 25 8.39 -1.08 0.80
N VAL A 26 7.31 -0.49 0.30
CA VAL A 26 6.57 -1.01 -0.84
C VAL A 26 6.29 0.13 -1.81
N ASP A 27 6.83 0.02 -3.02
CA ASP A 27 6.45 0.90 -4.10
C ASP A 27 5.06 0.51 -4.58
N VAL A 28 4.17 1.50 -4.71
CA VAL A 28 2.76 1.27 -5.00
C VAL A 28 2.27 2.11 -6.16
N GLN A 29 1.34 1.54 -6.95
CA GLN A 29 0.65 2.25 -8.02
C GLN A 29 -0.73 1.67 -8.24
N TYR A 30 -1.74 2.52 -8.41
CA TYR A 30 -3.04 2.12 -8.95
C TYR A 30 -3.03 2.13 -10.48
N GLN A 31 -3.83 1.24 -11.09
CA GLN A 31 -4.14 1.25 -12.52
C GLN A 31 -5.66 1.31 -12.69
N ALA A 32 -6.12 2.31 -13.43
CA ALA A 32 -7.53 2.44 -13.80
C ALA A 32 -7.70 2.36 -15.31
N VAL A 33 -8.57 1.45 -15.75
CA VAL A 33 -9.01 1.34 -17.14
C VAL A 33 -10.35 2.06 -17.26
N VAL A 34 -10.37 3.18 -17.99
CA VAL A 34 -11.55 4.02 -18.13
C VAL A 34 -12.07 3.95 -19.57
N ASP A 35 -12.92 2.97 -19.85
CA ASP A 35 -13.62 2.81 -21.13
C ASP A 35 -15.06 3.34 -21.08
N MET A 36 -15.58 3.56 -19.89
CA MET A 36 -16.90 4.13 -19.59
C MET A 36 -16.77 5.15 -18.47
N PRO A 37 -17.71 6.12 -18.40
CA PRO A 37 -17.67 7.13 -17.32
C PRO A 37 -17.71 6.55 -15.89
N ALA A 38 -18.28 5.35 -15.72
CA ALA A 38 -18.36 4.70 -14.42
C ALA A 38 -17.29 3.62 -14.27
N ILE A 39 -16.60 3.64 -13.14
CA ILE A 39 -15.59 2.65 -12.77
C ILE A 39 -16.09 1.80 -11.60
N GLU A 40 -15.87 0.48 -11.68
CA GLU A 40 -16.26 -0.50 -10.65
C GLU A 40 -15.06 -1.16 -10.00
N THR A 41 -13.93 -1.19 -10.71
CA THR A 41 -12.71 -1.86 -10.25
C THR A 41 -11.47 -1.04 -10.55
N LEU A 42 -10.49 -1.17 -9.68
CA LEU A 42 -9.11 -0.72 -9.89
C LEU A 42 -8.19 -1.93 -9.79
N ASN A 43 -7.09 -1.90 -10.51
CA ASN A 43 -5.96 -2.74 -10.15
C ASN A 43 -4.96 -1.91 -9.37
N ALA A 44 -4.09 -2.58 -8.63
CA ALA A 44 -2.96 -1.93 -7.99
C ALA A 44 -1.75 -2.86 -8.00
N THR A 45 -0.57 -2.31 -8.19
CA THR A 45 0.68 -3.05 -8.15
C THR A 45 1.48 -2.63 -6.93
N TRP A 46 2.04 -3.59 -6.24
CA TRP A 46 3.02 -3.43 -5.19
C TRP A 46 4.35 -4.03 -5.63
N SER A 47 5.44 -3.34 -5.36
CA SER A 47 6.79 -3.86 -5.49
C SER A 47 7.49 -3.71 -4.15
N TRP A 48 7.85 -4.82 -3.55
CA TRP A 48 8.44 -4.86 -2.22
C TRP A 48 9.93 -4.54 -2.28
N ASP A 49 10.48 -3.96 -1.22
CA ASP A 49 11.91 -3.73 -1.14
C ASP A 49 12.72 -5.04 -1.24
N VAL A 50 13.98 -4.91 -1.61
CA VAL A 50 14.85 -6.07 -1.85
C VAL A 50 15.10 -6.89 -0.59
N PHE A 51 15.18 -6.26 0.59
CA PHE A 51 15.47 -6.98 1.85
C PHE A 51 14.28 -7.83 2.28
N THR A 52 13.09 -7.25 2.23
CA THR A 52 11.85 -7.98 2.51
C THR A 52 11.64 -9.09 1.49
N SER A 53 11.88 -8.83 0.21
CA SER A 53 11.75 -9.83 -0.86
C SER A 53 12.71 -11.01 -0.68
N LEU A 54 13.95 -10.76 -0.29
CA LEU A 54 14.94 -11.82 -0.02
C LEU A 54 14.56 -12.63 1.23
N SER A 55 14.02 -11.98 2.27
CA SER A 55 13.53 -12.68 3.47
C SER A 55 12.35 -13.59 3.15
N LEU A 56 11.47 -13.18 2.24
CA LEU A 56 10.36 -14.02 1.77
C LEU A 56 10.87 -15.19 0.90
N LEU A 57 11.90 -14.98 0.06
CA LEU A 57 12.54 -16.09 -0.65
C LEU A 57 13.17 -17.08 0.32
N GLU A 58 13.89 -16.63 1.34
CA GLU A 58 14.45 -17.51 2.36
C GLU A 58 13.38 -18.33 3.08
N ALA A 59 12.19 -17.75 3.29
CA ALA A 59 11.11 -18.40 4.04
C ALA A 59 10.27 -19.37 3.19
N TYR A 60 10.11 -19.12 1.89
CA TYR A 60 9.13 -19.82 1.05
C TYR A 60 9.68 -20.49 -0.21
N ASP A 61 10.90 -20.14 -0.68
CA ASP A 61 11.54 -20.76 -1.85
C ASP A 61 12.29 -22.04 -1.43
N GLU A 62 11.56 -23.15 -1.38
CA GLU A 62 12.09 -24.44 -0.89
C GLU A 62 13.16 -25.03 -1.81
N ASN A 63 13.07 -24.74 -3.13
CA ASN A 63 13.97 -25.31 -4.14
C ASN A 63 15.14 -24.39 -4.50
N ALA A 64 15.16 -23.17 -3.94
CA ALA A 64 16.18 -22.14 -4.14
C ALA A 64 16.38 -21.71 -5.61
N ASP A 65 15.30 -21.69 -6.40
CA ASP A 65 15.35 -21.25 -7.81
C ASP A 65 15.08 -19.74 -8.00
N GLY A 66 14.81 -19.02 -6.90
CA GLY A 66 14.55 -17.58 -6.88
C GLY A 66 13.15 -17.20 -7.35
N LYS A 67 12.21 -18.13 -7.30
CA LYS A 67 10.82 -17.93 -7.74
C LYS A 67 9.87 -18.54 -6.73
N PHE A 68 8.60 -18.16 -6.83
CA PHE A 68 7.52 -18.80 -6.09
C PHE A 68 6.63 -19.57 -7.06
N THR A 69 6.74 -20.90 -7.07
CA THR A 69 5.96 -21.77 -7.94
C THR A 69 5.20 -22.83 -7.16
N GLY A 70 4.14 -23.39 -7.74
CA GLY A 70 3.42 -24.50 -7.12
C GLY A 70 3.03 -24.27 -5.65
N ASN A 71 3.55 -25.11 -4.76
CA ASN A 71 3.27 -25.08 -3.33
C ASN A 71 3.87 -23.85 -2.62
N GLU A 72 5.06 -23.42 -3.01
CA GLU A 72 5.72 -22.21 -2.48
C GLU A 72 4.85 -20.96 -2.67
N ARG A 73 4.32 -20.81 -3.90
CA ARG A 73 3.39 -19.73 -4.22
C ARG A 73 2.10 -19.81 -3.39
N ALA A 74 1.57 -20.99 -3.18
CA ALA A 74 0.36 -21.18 -2.37
C ALA A 74 0.59 -20.78 -0.91
N GLN A 75 1.72 -21.19 -0.32
CA GLN A 75 2.11 -20.84 1.05
C GLN A 75 2.35 -19.32 1.20
N LEU A 76 3.05 -18.70 0.26
CA LEU A 76 3.26 -17.27 0.26
C LEU A 76 1.92 -16.50 0.17
N LEU A 77 1.02 -16.92 -0.73
CA LEU A 77 -0.32 -16.33 -0.84
C LEU A 77 -1.11 -16.45 0.47
N GLU A 78 -1.05 -17.59 1.14
CA GLU A 78 -1.68 -17.79 2.45
C GLU A 78 -1.11 -16.81 3.50
N GLY A 79 0.21 -16.65 3.54
CA GLY A 79 0.87 -15.68 4.42
C GLY A 79 0.43 -14.24 4.15
N LEU A 80 0.37 -13.84 2.88
CA LEU A 80 -0.03 -12.49 2.47
C LEU A 80 -1.53 -12.21 2.69
N GLN A 81 -2.38 -13.24 2.80
CA GLN A 81 -3.81 -13.05 3.14
C GLN A 81 -4.02 -12.44 4.53
N ASN A 82 -3.04 -12.49 5.42
CA ASN A 82 -3.12 -11.79 6.70
C ASN A 82 -3.31 -10.27 6.56
N LEU A 83 -2.88 -9.69 5.44
CA LEU A 83 -3.07 -8.26 5.13
C LEU A 83 -4.51 -7.93 4.70
N LYS A 84 -5.32 -8.95 4.41
CA LYS A 84 -6.73 -8.76 4.01
C LYS A 84 -7.59 -8.13 5.09
N LYS A 85 -7.25 -8.33 6.37
CA LYS A 85 -7.95 -7.72 7.51
C LYS A 85 -7.89 -6.19 7.46
N ASP A 86 -6.84 -5.64 6.85
CA ASP A 86 -6.58 -4.22 6.67
C ASP A 86 -6.87 -3.75 5.22
N ASP A 87 -7.64 -4.54 4.46
CA ASP A 87 -7.97 -4.32 3.04
C ASP A 87 -6.70 -4.03 2.19
N TYR A 88 -5.56 -4.65 2.54
CA TYR A 88 -4.25 -4.39 1.92
C TYR A 88 -3.89 -2.90 1.91
N PHE A 89 -4.22 -2.19 2.99
CA PHE A 89 -3.93 -0.76 3.18
C PHE A 89 -4.52 0.16 2.10
N VAL A 90 -5.49 -0.31 1.32
CA VAL A 90 -6.22 0.48 0.34
C VAL A 90 -7.08 1.51 1.05
N GLN A 91 -6.90 2.78 0.70
CA GLN A 91 -7.66 3.92 1.21
C GLN A 91 -8.42 4.56 0.06
N LEU A 92 -9.74 4.68 0.21
CA LEU A 92 -10.61 5.26 -0.83
C LEU A 92 -11.51 6.35 -0.24
N LYS A 93 -11.81 7.38 -1.06
CA LYS A 93 -12.85 8.39 -0.78
C LYS A 93 -13.66 8.63 -2.05
N VAL A 94 -14.96 8.79 -1.91
CA VAL A 94 -15.87 9.23 -2.97
C VAL A 94 -16.53 10.52 -2.52
N ALA A 95 -16.42 11.58 -3.29
CA ALA A 95 -16.88 12.93 -2.91
C ALA A 95 -16.38 13.36 -1.51
N ASP A 96 -15.11 13.02 -1.18
CA ASP A 96 -14.43 13.27 0.10
C ASP A 96 -14.91 12.43 1.31
N GLU A 97 -15.89 11.54 1.14
CA GLU A 97 -16.33 10.59 2.16
C GLU A 97 -15.54 9.27 2.04
N THR A 98 -15.07 8.76 3.18
CA THR A 98 -14.34 7.48 3.22
C THR A 98 -15.20 6.34 2.69
N LEU A 99 -14.64 5.58 1.76
CA LEU A 99 -15.29 4.43 1.14
C LEU A 99 -14.52 3.16 1.48
N LYS A 100 -15.20 2.16 2.04
CA LYS A 100 -14.62 0.84 2.18
C LYS A 100 -14.78 0.06 0.87
N PRO A 101 -13.70 -0.58 0.32
CA PRO A 101 -13.84 -1.45 -0.85
C PRO A 101 -14.76 -2.63 -0.55
N ALA A 102 -15.50 -3.10 -1.55
CA ALA A 102 -16.30 -4.32 -1.44
C ALA A 102 -15.39 -5.55 -1.28
N SER A 103 -14.26 -5.54 -1.96
CA SER A 103 -13.21 -6.54 -1.79
C SER A 103 -11.85 -6.05 -2.31
N VAL A 104 -10.78 -6.52 -1.68
CA VAL A 104 -9.42 -6.45 -2.21
C VAL A 104 -8.86 -7.87 -2.25
N THR A 105 -8.33 -8.27 -3.40
CA THR A 105 -7.80 -9.63 -3.60
C THR A 105 -6.48 -9.60 -4.36
N ILE A 106 -5.52 -10.44 -3.98
CA ILE A 106 -4.31 -10.65 -4.79
C ILE A 106 -4.73 -11.40 -6.06
N SER A 107 -4.51 -10.79 -7.21
CA SER A 107 -4.79 -11.38 -8.52
C SER A 107 -3.59 -12.11 -9.10
N ASP A 108 -2.37 -11.59 -8.85
CA ASP A 108 -1.13 -12.20 -9.28
C ASP A 108 0.04 -11.80 -8.38
N LEU A 109 1.14 -12.56 -8.40
CA LEU A 109 2.41 -12.22 -7.76
C LEU A 109 3.56 -13.01 -8.39
N GLY A 110 4.76 -12.52 -8.21
CA GLY A 110 5.98 -13.19 -8.67
C GLY A 110 7.23 -12.44 -8.28
N MET A 111 8.37 -12.93 -8.74
CA MET A 111 9.67 -12.29 -8.55
C MET A 111 10.12 -11.61 -9.85
N LYS A 112 10.63 -10.39 -9.73
CA LYS A 112 11.30 -9.64 -10.80
C LYS A 112 12.45 -8.84 -10.22
N ASP A 113 13.62 -8.97 -10.80
CA ASP A 113 14.83 -8.23 -10.38
C ASP A 113 15.14 -8.37 -8.88
N LYS A 114 14.92 -9.57 -8.31
CA LYS A 114 15.03 -9.93 -6.90
C LYS A 114 14.01 -9.24 -5.97
N MET A 115 13.02 -8.58 -6.51
CA MET A 115 11.92 -7.98 -5.75
C MET A 115 10.64 -8.79 -5.97
N LEU A 116 9.90 -8.99 -4.90
CA LEU A 116 8.53 -9.52 -4.98
C LEU A 116 7.63 -8.42 -5.52
N TRP A 117 6.87 -8.73 -6.54
CA TRP A 117 5.76 -7.91 -6.99
C TRP A 117 4.44 -8.65 -6.80
N MET A 118 3.39 -7.91 -6.56
CA MET A 118 2.03 -8.45 -6.56
C MET A 118 1.04 -7.46 -7.15
N THR A 119 -0.03 -7.98 -7.74
CA THR A 119 -1.15 -7.19 -8.24
C THR A 119 -2.38 -7.45 -7.39
N LEU A 120 -3.03 -6.39 -6.99
CA LEU A 120 -4.31 -6.39 -6.28
C LEU A 120 -5.43 -6.02 -7.24
N LYS A 121 -6.57 -6.67 -7.09
CA LYS A 121 -7.85 -6.22 -7.66
C LYS A 121 -8.68 -5.61 -6.54
N VAL A 122 -9.01 -4.34 -6.68
CA VAL A 122 -9.85 -3.58 -5.77
C VAL A 122 -11.24 -3.44 -6.39
N THR A 123 -12.27 -3.94 -5.74
CA THR A 123 -13.65 -3.82 -6.20
C THR A 123 -14.36 -2.77 -5.38
N LEU A 124 -14.97 -1.78 -6.03
CA LEU A 124 -15.76 -0.75 -5.37
C LEU A 124 -17.14 -1.32 -4.97
N PRO A 125 -17.77 -0.83 -3.89
CA PRO A 125 -19.07 -1.32 -3.44
C PRO A 125 -20.22 -0.93 -4.39
N ALA A 126 -20.02 0.11 -5.21
CA ALA A 126 -20.90 0.54 -6.28
C ALA A 126 -20.07 1.23 -7.37
N PRO A 127 -20.57 1.28 -8.62
CA PRO A 127 -19.94 2.05 -9.69
C PRO A 127 -19.83 3.53 -9.33
N VAL A 128 -18.67 4.14 -9.58
CA VAL A 128 -18.44 5.57 -9.38
C VAL A 128 -18.36 6.25 -10.73
N ASN A 129 -19.29 7.16 -11.02
CA ASN A 129 -19.28 7.95 -12.24
C ASN A 129 -18.30 9.11 -12.09
N LEU A 130 -17.19 9.02 -12.83
CA LEU A 130 -16.06 9.96 -12.75
C LEU A 130 -16.35 11.34 -13.39
N GLU A 131 -17.40 11.47 -14.22
CA GLU A 131 -17.84 12.76 -14.77
C GLU A 131 -18.61 13.61 -13.74
N THR A 132 -19.21 12.95 -12.76
CA THR A 132 -20.05 13.64 -11.75
C THR A 132 -19.45 13.58 -10.36
N THR A 133 -18.53 12.65 -10.10
CA THR A 133 -18.06 12.36 -8.76
C THR A 133 -16.57 12.05 -8.78
N LYS A 134 -15.83 12.70 -7.90
CA LYS A 134 -14.39 12.47 -7.71
C LYS A 134 -14.17 11.17 -6.93
N LEU A 135 -13.31 10.28 -7.44
CA LEU A 135 -12.74 9.15 -6.71
C LEU A 135 -11.34 9.51 -6.24
N THR A 136 -11.10 9.40 -4.95
CA THR A 136 -9.78 9.68 -4.37
C THR A 136 -9.23 8.40 -3.75
N MET A 137 -7.97 8.11 -3.99
CA MET A 137 -7.34 6.87 -3.57
C MET A 137 -5.92 7.10 -3.04
N ALA A 138 -5.53 6.28 -2.08
CA ALA A 138 -4.19 6.22 -1.51
C ALA A 138 -3.89 4.81 -1.01
N PHE A 139 -2.65 4.57 -0.65
CA PHE A 139 -2.27 3.48 0.25
C PHE A 139 -1.80 4.07 1.56
N GLY A 140 -2.07 3.38 2.67
CA GLY A 140 -1.58 3.84 3.95
C GLY A 140 -1.79 2.84 5.08
N ASP A 141 -0.71 2.60 5.80
CA ASP A 141 -0.70 1.82 7.03
C ASP A 141 -0.77 2.76 8.23
N PRO A 142 -1.87 2.78 9.00
CA PRO A 142 -2.02 3.67 10.15
C PRO A 142 -1.01 3.36 11.28
N GLU A 143 -0.44 2.17 11.31
CA GLU A 143 0.62 1.79 12.24
C GLU A 143 2.01 2.17 11.72
N TYR A 144 2.10 2.59 10.46
CA TYR A 144 3.33 2.98 9.76
C TYR A 144 4.42 1.89 9.82
N TYR A 145 4.00 0.64 9.84
CA TYR A 145 4.91 -0.50 9.72
C TYR A 145 5.35 -0.70 8.26
N PHE A 146 4.42 -0.44 7.32
CA PHE A 146 4.66 -0.38 5.89
C PHE A 146 4.75 1.08 5.43
N ALA A 147 5.86 1.46 4.79
CA ALA A 147 5.94 2.68 3.99
C ALA A 147 5.42 2.38 2.59
N MET A 148 4.28 2.98 2.25
CA MET A 148 3.64 2.84 0.94
C MET A 148 4.04 4.03 0.06
N VAL A 149 5.07 3.83 -0.77
CA VAL A 149 5.69 4.89 -1.57
C VAL A 149 5.14 4.88 -2.98
N PRO A 150 4.55 5.97 -3.49
CA PRO A 150 4.15 6.07 -4.89
C PRO A 150 5.35 5.88 -5.82
N LEU A 151 5.13 5.20 -6.96
CA LEU A 151 6.15 5.14 -8.02
C LEU A 151 6.51 6.55 -8.50
N GLU A 152 7.76 6.74 -8.97
CA GLU A 152 8.21 8.02 -9.53
C GLU A 152 7.34 8.53 -10.70
N VAL A 153 6.67 7.62 -11.41
CA VAL A 153 5.73 7.95 -12.50
C VAL A 153 4.34 8.33 -12.00
N GLY A 154 4.13 8.33 -10.69
CA GLY A 154 2.89 8.71 -10.02
C GLY A 154 2.12 7.53 -9.41
N LEU A 155 1.20 7.86 -8.52
CA LEU A 155 0.37 6.89 -7.79
C LEU A 155 -0.71 6.25 -8.67
N LEU A 156 -1.11 6.89 -9.78
CA LEU A 156 -2.17 6.40 -10.67
C LEU A 156 -1.74 6.38 -12.13
N GLU A 157 -1.83 5.22 -12.74
CA GLU A 157 -1.74 5.03 -14.18
C GLU A 157 -3.14 4.92 -14.79
N LEU A 158 -3.40 5.69 -15.86
CA LEU A 158 -4.67 5.66 -16.58
C LEU A 158 -4.51 5.00 -17.94
N SER A 159 -5.54 4.23 -18.33
CA SER A 159 -5.65 3.66 -19.65
C SER A 159 -7.14 3.55 -20.04
N GLY A 160 -7.41 3.11 -21.27
CA GLY A 160 -8.76 3.02 -21.81
C GLY A 160 -9.14 4.18 -22.71
N SER A 161 -10.27 4.06 -23.38
CA SER A 161 -10.71 4.99 -24.44
C SER A 161 -11.06 6.39 -23.92
N LEU A 162 -11.40 6.54 -22.64
CA LEU A 162 -11.72 7.83 -21.99
C LEU A 162 -10.58 8.37 -21.13
N ALA A 163 -9.41 7.72 -21.11
CA ALA A 163 -8.30 8.12 -20.24
C ALA A 163 -7.86 9.59 -20.48
N GLU A 164 -7.87 10.06 -21.73
CA GLU A 164 -7.49 11.45 -22.07
C GLU A 164 -8.48 12.51 -21.56
N SER A 165 -9.74 12.13 -21.28
CA SER A 165 -10.73 13.04 -20.69
C SER A 165 -10.66 13.10 -19.17
N CYS A 166 -9.82 12.25 -18.55
CA CYS A 166 -9.68 12.16 -17.11
C CYS A 166 -8.41 12.85 -16.62
N THR A 167 -8.48 13.46 -15.45
CA THR A 167 -7.36 14.18 -14.87
C THR A 167 -7.05 13.64 -13.48
N PRO A 168 -5.91 12.95 -13.29
CA PRO A 168 -5.42 12.62 -11.96
C PRO A 168 -4.78 13.87 -11.32
N MET A 169 -5.05 14.07 -10.03
CA MET A 169 -4.45 15.14 -9.23
C MET A 169 -3.87 14.54 -7.95
N GLU A 170 -2.55 14.58 -7.84
CA GLU A 170 -1.85 14.15 -6.63
C GLU A 170 -1.73 15.31 -5.63
N GLN A 171 -1.78 14.97 -4.36
CA GLN A 171 -1.59 15.90 -3.26
C GLN A 171 -0.95 15.17 -2.07
N ASP A 172 -0.04 15.86 -1.40
CA ASP A 172 0.59 15.36 -0.18
C ASP A 172 -0.48 15.07 0.87
N ALA A 173 -0.36 13.91 1.50
CA ALA A 173 -1.22 13.55 2.61
C ALA A 173 -0.77 14.24 3.90
N LYS A 174 -1.74 14.41 4.83
CA LYS A 174 -1.48 14.91 6.19
C LYS A 174 -1.67 13.84 7.23
N GLU A 175 -2.27 12.73 6.82
CA GLU A 175 -2.56 11.58 7.66
C GLU A 175 -1.29 10.73 7.84
N LEU A 176 -1.06 10.26 9.07
CA LEU A 176 0.04 9.36 9.36
C LEU A 176 -0.08 8.07 8.53
N GLY A 177 1.03 7.64 7.94
CA GLY A 177 1.11 6.40 7.17
C GLY A 177 0.60 6.51 5.74
N ILE A 178 0.11 7.66 5.30
CA ILE A 178 -0.24 7.95 3.91
C ILE A 178 0.71 9.02 3.39
N GLU A 179 1.40 8.76 2.28
CA GLU A 179 2.29 9.76 1.68
C GLU A 179 1.54 10.67 0.70
N THR A 180 0.74 10.08 -0.17
CA THR A 180 0.10 10.79 -1.27
C THR A 180 -1.33 10.31 -1.46
N TRP A 181 -2.25 11.24 -1.66
CA TRP A 181 -3.58 11.00 -2.22
C TRP A 181 -3.58 11.33 -3.71
N VAL A 182 -4.25 10.52 -4.52
CA VAL A 182 -4.56 10.86 -5.91
C VAL A 182 -6.07 10.92 -6.11
N ALA A 183 -6.55 12.04 -6.63
CA ALA A 183 -7.95 12.24 -6.99
C ALA A 183 -8.13 12.08 -8.50
N LEU A 184 -9.15 11.34 -8.92
CA LEU A 184 -9.50 11.09 -10.31
C LEU A 184 -10.90 11.63 -10.60
N SER A 185 -11.01 12.44 -11.64
CA SER A 185 -12.28 12.87 -12.24
C SER A 185 -12.11 13.01 -13.75
N CYS A 186 -13.20 12.90 -14.49
CA CYS A 186 -13.22 13.02 -15.95
C CYS A 186 -14.11 14.19 -16.37
N GLN A 187 -13.81 14.77 -17.53
CA GLN A 187 -14.69 15.74 -18.17
C GLN A 187 -15.75 15.01 -18.99
N PRO A 188 -16.99 15.50 -19.03
CA PRO A 188 -18.04 14.92 -19.86
C PRO A 188 -17.78 15.10 -21.35
#